data_34e1cca4cd48a29fcd7c677165c1f116
#
_entry.id   34e1cca4cd48a29fcd7c677165c1f116
#
_cell.length_a   1.000
_cell.length_b   1.000
_cell.length_c   1.000
_cell.angle_alpha   90.00
_cell.angle_beta   90.00
_cell.angle_gamma   90.00
#
_symmetry.space_group_name_H-M   'P 1'
#
loop_
_entity.id
_entity.type
_entity.pdbx_description
1 polymer ?
#
loop_
_entity_poly.entity_id
_entity_poly.type
_entity_poly.pdbx_seq_one_letter_code
_entity_poly.pdbx_strand_id
1 'polypeptide(L)'
;MFYGDVFRALGERRVRYVVAGGIALVLHGVVRLTVDLDIMLDLSQGNIEKFLAVMNDLCYAPKQHIKAEDLCDPMIRTQWKEEKNMVVCSFYHSAKPMQVIDVFIEEQISFQEIEKEMVWFEAADVKIPAVSRKHLKQLKLLAQRPQDIADVEILNALEKDEENI
;
A
#
# COMPACT_ATOMS: atom_id res chain seq x y z
N MET A 1 -16.77 -5.79 -0.09
CA MET A 1 -15.56 -4.93 -0.01
C MET A 1 -14.66 -5.24 -1.20
N PHE A 2 -14.12 -4.22 -1.89
CA PHE A 2 -13.47 -4.37 -3.20
C PHE A 2 -12.19 -5.25 -3.20
N TYR A 3 -11.37 -5.21 -2.12
CA TYR A 3 -10.18 -6.04 -1.93
C TYR A 3 -10.29 -7.00 -0.73
N GLY A 4 -11.49 -7.44 -0.37
CA GLY A 4 -11.70 -8.27 0.82
C GLY A 4 -11.00 -9.62 0.76
N ASP A 5 -10.96 -10.24 -0.41
CA ASP A 5 -10.25 -11.49 -0.69
C ASP A 5 -8.73 -11.32 -0.51
N VAL A 6 -8.19 -10.20 -0.98
CA VAL A 6 -6.76 -9.86 -0.83
C VAL A 6 -6.38 -9.69 0.64
N PHE A 7 -7.11 -8.86 1.37
CA PHE A 7 -6.81 -8.61 2.80
C PHE A 7 -6.92 -9.87 3.64
N ARG A 8 -7.92 -10.72 3.37
CA ARG A 8 -8.06 -12.01 4.06
C ARG A 8 -6.86 -12.91 3.78
N ALA A 9 -6.49 -13.09 2.52
CA ALA A 9 -5.37 -13.96 2.13
C ALA A 9 -4.01 -13.45 2.66
N LEU A 10 -3.79 -12.13 2.65
CA LEU A 10 -2.59 -11.52 3.27
C LEU A 10 -2.53 -11.79 4.76
N GLY A 11 -3.66 -11.68 5.47
CA GLY A 11 -3.77 -11.97 6.90
C GLY A 11 -3.54 -13.44 7.21
N GLU A 12 -4.16 -14.36 6.48
CA GLU A 12 -4.01 -15.82 6.66
C GLU A 12 -2.56 -16.28 6.48
N ARG A 13 -1.84 -15.70 5.51
CA ARG A 13 -0.42 -15.99 5.27
C ARG A 13 0.53 -15.18 6.15
N ARG A 14 0.01 -14.34 7.05
CA ARG A 14 0.80 -13.47 7.92
C ARG A 14 1.82 -12.66 7.14
N VAL A 15 1.39 -12.05 6.05
CA VAL A 15 2.19 -11.07 5.31
C VAL A 15 2.26 -9.80 6.15
N ARG A 16 3.46 -9.27 6.34
CA ARG A 16 3.67 -7.98 7.01
C ARG A 16 3.55 -6.88 5.96
N TYR A 17 2.49 -6.10 6.07
CA TYR A 17 2.17 -5.02 5.15
C TYR A 17 1.37 -3.92 5.85
N VAL A 18 1.30 -2.77 5.23
CA VAL A 18 0.36 -1.70 5.58
C VAL A 18 -0.23 -1.09 4.31
N VAL A 19 -1.48 -0.69 4.40
CA VAL A 19 -2.17 0.06 3.34
C VAL A 19 -1.77 1.52 3.41
N ALA A 20 -1.43 2.09 2.27
CA ALA A 20 -1.09 3.50 2.08
C ALA A 20 -2.04 4.17 1.07
N GLY A 21 -1.66 5.32 0.55
CA GLY A 21 -2.32 5.96 -0.58
C GLY A 21 -3.79 6.33 -0.38
N GLY A 22 -4.57 6.15 -1.45
CA GLY A 22 -5.96 6.56 -1.49
C GLY A 22 -6.88 5.75 -0.58
N ILE A 23 -6.68 4.44 -0.48
CA ILE A 23 -7.50 3.58 0.40
C ILE A 23 -7.21 3.90 1.87
N ALA A 24 -5.97 4.20 2.25
CA ALA A 24 -5.67 4.64 3.60
C ALA A 24 -6.38 5.95 3.96
N LEU A 25 -6.49 6.90 3.04
CA LEU A 25 -7.29 8.11 3.24
C LEU A 25 -8.76 7.79 3.54
N VAL A 26 -9.36 6.90 2.75
CA VAL A 26 -10.76 6.48 2.94
C VAL A 26 -10.94 5.81 4.30
N LEU A 27 -10.02 4.94 4.71
CA LEU A 27 -10.02 4.30 6.02
C LEU A 27 -9.93 5.32 7.16
N HIS A 28 -9.18 6.41 6.98
CA HIS A 28 -9.10 7.52 7.93
C HIS A 28 -10.29 8.51 7.88
N GLY A 29 -11.32 8.23 7.07
CA GLY A 29 -12.56 9.03 7.03
C GLY A 29 -12.60 10.09 5.92
N VAL A 30 -11.60 10.16 5.05
CA VAL A 30 -11.62 11.08 3.90
C VAL A 30 -12.54 10.52 2.81
N VAL A 31 -13.52 11.34 2.38
CA VAL A 31 -14.39 10.98 1.25
C VAL A 31 -13.62 11.18 -0.06
N ARG A 32 -13.23 10.08 -0.68
CA ARG A 32 -12.45 10.08 -1.90
C ARG A 32 -12.77 8.88 -2.79
N LEU A 33 -12.82 9.11 -4.10
CA LEU A 33 -12.85 8.03 -5.06
C LEU A 33 -11.42 7.51 -5.29
N THR A 34 -11.20 6.24 -5.02
CA THR A 34 -9.92 5.53 -5.26
C THR A 34 -10.20 4.10 -5.65
N VAL A 35 -9.39 3.56 -6.54
CA VAL A 35 -9.53 2.20 -7.05
C VAL A 35 -8.32 1.35 -6.73
N ASP A 36 -7.12 1.91 -6.84
CA ASP A 36 -5.86 1.20 -6.66
C ASP A 36 -5.56 0.98 -5.17
N LEU A 37 -5.02 -0.19 -4.84
CA LEU A 37 -4.59 -0.55 -3.51
C LEU A 37 -3.08 -0.36 -3.39
N ASP A 38 -2.65 0.70 -2.71
CA ASP A 38 -1.24 0.97 -2.43
C ASP A 38 -0.80 0.22 -1.17
N ILE A 39 0.24 -0.61 -1.27
CA ILE A 39 0.78 -1.43 -0.18
C ILE A 39 2.26 -1.15 0.04
N MET A 40 2.63 -0.91 1.28
CA MET A 40 4.01 -0.99 1.76
C MET A 40 4.22 -2.34 2.43
N LEU A 41 5.25 -3.08 2.01
CA LEU A 41 5.65 -4.37 2.59
C LEU A 41 6.88 -4.19 3.49
N ASP A 42 7.00 -5.05 4.50
CA ASP A 42 8.33 -5.43 4.97
C ASP A 42 9.05 -6.12 3.80
N LEU A 43 10.12 -5.48 3.33
CA LEU A 43 10.86 -5.92 2.14
C LEU A 43 11.87 -7.05 2.41
N SER A 44 11.74 -7.77 3.54
CA SER A 44 12.49 -9.00 3.76
C SER A 44 12.08 -10.07 2.74
N GLN A 45 13.03 -10.85 2.26
CA GLN A 45 12.79 -11.85 1.22
C GLN A 45 11.64 -12.80 1.57
N GLY A 46 11.64 -13.38 2.78
CA GLY A 46 10.59 -14.32 3.17
C GLY A 46 9.20 -13.70 3.27
N ASN A 47 9.09 -12.40 3.55
CA ASN A 47 7.81 -11.69 3.55
C ASN A 47 7.32 -11.41 2.12
N ILE A 48 8.22 -11.00 1.23
CA ILE A 48 7.90 -10.81 -0.19
C ILE A 48 7.46 -12.15 -0.82
N GLU A 49 8.13 -13.25 -0.53
CA GLU A 49 7.74 -14.59 -1.02
C GLU A 49 6.31 -14.97 -0.60
N LYS A 50 5.92 -14.68 0.66
CA LYS A 50 4.54 -14.89 1.12
C LYS A 50 3.54 -14.01 0.36
N PHE A 51 3.89 -12.73 0.14
CA PHE A 51 3.06 -11.82 -0.64
C PHE A 51 2.89 -12.31 -2.08
N LEU A 52 3.97 -12.71 -2.75
CA LEU A 52 3.91 -13.23 -4.12
C LEU A 52 3.08 -14.50 -4.23
N ALA A 53 3.13 -15.38 -3.22
CA ALA A 53 2.27 -16.55 -3.15
C ALA A 53 0.79 -16.16 -3.08
N VAL A 54 0.42 -15.13 -2.30
CA VAL A 54 -0.96 -14.60 -2.27
C VAL A 54 -1.35 -14.04 -3.64
N MET A 55 -0.48 -13.26 -4.27
CA MET A 55 -0.76 -12.68 -5.60
C MET A 55 -1.02 -13.79 -6.63
N ASN A 56 -0.18 -14.81 -6.65
CA ASN A 56 -0.35 -15.96 -7.56
C ASN A 56 -1.67 -16.70 -7.30
N ASP A 57 -1.99 -17.01 -6.05
CA ASP A 57 -3.21 -17.74 -5.68
C ASP A 57 -4.48 -16.97 -6.05
N LEU A 58 -4.43 -15.63 -6.01
CA LEU A 58 -5.53 -14.75 -6.36
C LEU A 58 -5.48 -14.27 -7.81
N CYS A 59 -4.65 -14.87 -8.67
CA CYS A 59 -4.53 -14.55 -10.09
C CYS A 59 -4.12 -13.10 -10.40
N TYR A 60 -3.28 -12.52 -9.55
CA TYR A 60 -2.60 -11.26 -9.83
C TYR A 60 -1.21 -11.50 -10.43
N ALA A 61 -0.84 -10.72 -11.43
CA ALA A 61 0.48 -10.77 -12.06
C ALA A 61 1.04 -9.35 -12.25
N PRO A 62 2.37 -9.19 -12.29
CA PRO A 62 2.98 -7.89 -12.58
C PRO A 62 2.56 -7.34 -13.93
N LYS A 63 2.24 -6.05 -14.01
CA LYS A 63 1.91 -5.39 -15.28
C LYS A 63 3.14 -5.19 -16.16
N GLN A 64 4.24 -4.83 -15.52
CA GLN A 64 5.50 -4.59 -16.21
C GLN A 64 6.05 -5.92 -16.73
N HIS A 65 6.81 -5.89 -17.81
CA HIS A 65 7.55 -7.07 -18.30
C HIS A 65 8.72 -7.40 -17.36
N ILE A 66 8.39 -7.75 -16.13
CA ILE A 66 9.31 -8.14 -15.06
C ILE A 66 8.87 -9.49 -14.50
N LYS A 67 9.80 -10.21 -13.91
CA LYS A 67 9.47 -11.39 -13.10
C LYS A 67 9.05 -10.95 -11.70
N ALA A 68 7.97 -11.51 -11.20
CA ALA A 68 7.49 -11.18 -9.85
C ALA A 68 8.56 -11.45 -8.78
N GLU A 69 9.32 -12.51 -8.94
CA GLU A 69 10.39 -12.95 -8.03
C GLU A 69 11.54 -11.94 -7.93
N ASP A 70 11.74 -11.12 -8.97
CA ASP A 70 12.77 -10.06 -8.97
C ASP A 70 12.51 -9.01 -7.88
N LEU A 71 11.25 -8.89 -7.41
CA LEU A 71 10.91 -8.04 -6.27
C LEU A 71 11.67 -8.44 -4.98
N CYS A 72 12.07 -9.69 -4.83
CA CYS A 72 12.85 -10.17 -3.70
C CYS A 72 14.28 -9.63 -3.67
N ASP A 73 14.85 -9.27 -4.81
CA ASP A 73 16.24 -8.81 -4.92
C ASP A 73 16.36 -7.29 -4.73
N PRO A 74 17.00 -6.82 -3.65
CA PRO A 74 17.16 -5.38 -3.40
C PRO A 74 17.99 -4.67 -4.48
N MET A 75 18.94 -5.37 -5.15
CA MET A 75 19.72 -4.77 -6.24
C MET A 75 18.86 -4.56 -7.48
N ILE A 76 17.98 -5.51 -7.80
CA ILE A 76 17.05 -5.36 -8.93
C ILE A 76 16.05 -4.23 -8.64
N ARG A 77 15.52 -4.12 -7.42
CA ARG A 77 14.64 -3.00 -7.05
C ARG A 77 15.34 -1.65 -7.19
N THR A 78 16.62 -1.55 -6.78
CA THR A 78 17.43 -0.34 -6.97
C THR A 78 17.59 -0.02 -8.45
N GLN A 79 17.90 -1.02 -9.29
CA GLN A 79 17.99 -0.86 -10.74
C GLN A 79 16.66 -0.39 -11.35
N TRP A 80 15.54 -0.95 -10.94
CA TRP A 80 14.21 -0.50 -11.39
C TRP A 80 13.95 0.97 -11.06
N LYS A 81 14.36 1.41 -9.88
CA LYS A 81 14.24 2.81 -9.49
C LYS A 81 15.12 3.71 -10.35
N GLU A 82 16.40 3.37 -10.49
CA GLU A 82 17.40 4.22 -11.17
C GLU A 82 17.21 4.26 -12.68
N GLU A 83 16.96 3.11 -13.32
CA GLU A 83 16.88 3.00 -14.78
C GLU A 83 15.47 3.23 -15.33
N LYS A 84 14.42 2.87 -14.56
CA LYS A 84 13.02 2.90 -15.01
C LYS A 84 12.17 3.92 -14.27
N ASN A 85 12.73 4.65 -13.31
CA ASN A 85 12.01 5.55 -12.41
C ASN A 85 10.80 4.88 -11.74
N MET A 86 10.89 3.57 -11.45
CA MET A 86 9.82 2.87 -10.77
C MET A 86 9.77 3.28 -9.30
N VAL A 87 8.57 3.55 -8.82
CA VAL A 87 8.26 3.78 -7.40
C VAL A 87 7.51 2.59 -6.82
N VAL A 88 6.69 1.98 -7.66
CA VAL A 88 5.87 0.81 -7.31
C VAL A 88 5.98 -0.29 -8.36
N CYS A 89 5.76 -1.53 -7.93
CA CYS A 89 5.50 -2.67 -8.80
C CYS A 89 3.99 -2.93 -8.79
N SER A 90 3.33 -2.78 -9.94
CA SER A 90 1.88 -2.92 -10.07
C SER A 90 1.49 -4.35 -10.44
N PHE A 91 0.56 -4.93 -9.69
CA PHE A 91 -0.04 -6.23 -9.94
C PHE A 91 -1.48 -6.07 -10.41
N TYR A 92 -1.84 -6.75 -11.49
CA TYR A 92 -3.16 -6.71 -12.11
C TYR A 92 -3.85 -8.07 -11.99
N HIS A 93 -5.12 -8.04 -11.63
CA HIS A 93 -5.93 -9.24 -11.60
C HIS A 93 -6.36 -9.65 -13.01
N SER A 94 -6.14 -10.92 -13.38
CA SER A 94 -6.38 -11.44 -14.73
C SER A 94 -7.84 -11.29 -15.23
N ALA A 95 -8.81 -11.38 -14.33
CA ALA A 95 -10.25 -11.31 -14.66
C ALA A 95 -10.94 -10.04 -14.12
N LYS A 96 -10.25 -9.19 -13.35
CA LYS A 96 -10.83 -8.00 -12.72
C LYS A 96 -9.96 -6.78 -13.04
N PRO A 97 -10.02 -6.21 -14.24
CA PRO A 97 -9.07 -5.20 -14.72
C PRO A 97 -9.06 -3.89 -13.91
N MET A 98 -10.09 -3.65 -13.11
CA MET A 98 -10.16 -2.50 -12.19
C MET A 98 -9.42 -2.75 -10.87
N GLN A 99 -9.00 -3.98 -10.58
CA GLN A 99 -8.25 -4.29 -9.37
C GLN A 99 -6.75 -4.24 -9.66
N VAL A 100 -6.10 -3.23 -9.11
CA VAL A 100 -4.68 -2.98 -9.21
C VAL A 100 -4.09 -2.88 -7.80
N ILE A 101 -3.01 -3.60 -7.57
CA ILE A 101 -2.25 -3.54 -6.32
C ILE A 101 -0.87 -2.97 -6.64
N ASP A 102 -0.58 -1.81 -6.07
CA ASP A 102 0.68 -1.11 -6.21
C ASP A 102 1.55 -1.36 -4.96
N VAL A 103 2.68 -2.01 -5.15
CA VAL A 103 3.63 -2.34 -4.09
C VAL A 103 4.83 -1.42 -4.19
N PHE A 104 5.10 -0.65 -3.14
CA PHE A 104 6.30 0.17 -3.08
C PHE A 104 7.56 -0.71 -3.12
N ILE A 105 8.49 -0.38 -4.02
CA ILE A 105 9.73 -1.16 -4.22
C ILE A 105 10.85 -0.76 -3.27
N GLU A 106 10.66 0.31 -2.51
CA GLU A 106 11.59 0.79 -1.48
C GLU A 106 10.85 1.34 -0.27
N GLU A 107 11.52 1.40 0.85
CA GLU A 107 11.01 2.02 2.07
C GLU A 107 11.25 3.54 2.03
N GLN A 108 10.22 4.32 1.74
CA GLN A 108 10.26 5.79 1.86
C GLN A 108 10.29 6.24 3.34
N ILE A 109 9.68 5.45 4.20
CA ILE A 109 9.77 5.47 5.65
C ILE A 109 10.03 4.02 6.04
N SER A 110 10.90 3.76 7.02
CA SER A 110 11.22 2.38 7.39
C SER A 110 9.96 1.63 7.83
N PHE A 111 9.81 0.39 7.39
CA PHE A 111 8.65 -0.43 7.75
C PHE A 111 8.53 -0.61 9.26
N GLN A 112 9.66 -0.71 9.95
CA GLN A 112 9.73 -0.82 11.40
C GLN A 112 9.15 0.41 12.13
N GLU A 113 9.34 1.61 11.58
CA GLU A 113 8.76 2.85 12.11
C GLU A 113 7.26 2.89 11.86
N ILE A 114 6.83 2.56 10.64
CA ILE A 114 5.42 2.52 10.27
C ILE A 114 4.66 1.50 11.12
N GLU A 115 5.20 0.31 11.31
CA GLU A 115 4.58 -0.78 12.06
C GLU A 115 4.27 -0.41 13.53
N LYS A 116 5.09 0.44 14.15
CA LYS A 116 4.87 0.92 15.52
C LYS A 116 3.67 1.85 15.67
N GLU A 117 3.34 2.59 14.62
CA GLU A 117 2.30 3.61 14.62
C GLU A 117 1.13 3.27 13.68
N MET A 118 1.13 2.09 13.04
CA MET A 118 0.04 1.70 12.15
C MET A 118 -1.28 1.57 12.89
N VAL A 119 -2.36 1.83 12.17
CA VAL A 119 -3.73 1.76 12.69
C VAL A 119 -4.44 0.57 12.05
N TRP A 120 -5.15 -0.19 12.88
CA TRP A 120 -5.96 -1.31 12.41
C TRP A 120 -7.40 -0.87 12.21
N PHE A 121 -7.92 -1.11 11.02
CA PHE A 121 -9.31 -0.90 10.68
C PHE A 121 -10.02 -2.24 10.52
N GLU A 122 -11.30 -2.30 10.90
CA GLU A 122 -12.14 -3.46 10.67
C GLU A 122 -13.20 -3.12 9.62
N ALA A 123 -13.27 -3.93 8.58
CA ALA A 123 -14.29 -3.80 7.54
C ALA A 123 -14.85 -5.20 7.23
N ALA A 124 -16.13 -5.39 7.50
CA ALA A 124 -16.79 -6.69 7.53
C ALA A 124 -16.07 -7.64 8.51
N ASP A 125 -15.50 -8.73 8.01
CA ASP A 125 -14.79 -9.76 8.80
C ASP A 125 -13.27 -9.70 8.65
N VAL A 126 -12.73 -8.57 8.15
CA VAL A 126 -11.32 -8.41 7.80
C VAL A 126 -10.68 -7.27 8.57
N LYS A 127 -9.48 -7.53 9.11
CA LYS A 127 -8.62 -6.50 9.72
C LYS A 127 -7.62 -5.99 8.71
N ILE A 128 -7.55 -4.67 8.58
CA ILE A 128 -6.74 -3.98 7.58
C ILE A 128 -5.75 -3.07 8.30
N PRO A 129 -4.42 -3.35 8.22
CA PRO A 129 -3.42 -2.44 8.75
C PRO A 129 -3.21 -1.28 7.77
N ALA A 130 -3.27 -0.06 8.24
CA ALA A 130 -2.98 1.12 7.43
C ALA A 130 -1.96 2.02 8.11
N VAL A 131 -1.24 2.80 7.33
CA VAL A 131 -0.34 3.83 7.84
C VAL A 131 -1.10 4.82 8.73
N SER A 132 -0.48 5.32 9.79
CA SER A 132 -1.05 6.39 10.61
C SER A 132 -1.28 7.66 9.78
N ARG A 133 -2.17 8.55 10.21
CA ARG A 133 -2.37 9.87 9.56
C ARG A 133 -1.05 10.64 9.44
N LYS A 134 -0.19 10.56 10.46
CA LYS A 134 1.15 11.17 10.46
C LYS A 134 1.99 10.66 9.30
N HIS A 135 2.15 9.34 9.18
CA HIS A 135 2.94 8.74 8.11
C HIS A 135 2.28 8.92 6.74
N LEU A 136 0.94 8.89 6.67
CA LEU A 136 0.23 9.17 5.41
C LEU A 136 0.51 10.58 4.90
N LYS A 137 0.51 11.59 5.77
CA LYS A 137 0.90 12.97 5.43
C LYS A 137 2.36 13.05 4.98
N GLN A 138 3.26 12.38 5.68
CA GLN A 138 4.68 12.33 5.29
C GLN A 138 4.86 11.74 3.87
N LEU A 139 4.27 10.58 3.58
CA LEU A 139 4.35 9.94 2.26
C LEU A 139 3.80 10.85 1.15
N LYS A 140 2.70 11.55 1.42
CA LYS A 140 2.11 12.49 0.46
C LYS A 140 2.97 13.72 0.21
N LEU A 141 3.60 14.27 1.25
CA LEU A 141 4.54 15.38 1.11
C LEU A 141 5.81 14.98 0.35
N LEU A 142 6.24 13.72 0.44
CA LEU A 142 7.35 13.20 -0.35
C LEU A 142 6.98 13.06 -1.84
N ALA A 143 5.75 12.65 -2.15
CA ALA A 143 5.26 12.48 -3.52
C ALA A 143 5.01 13.82 -4.23
N GLN A 144 4.64 14.88 -3.50
CA GLN A 144 4.48 16.27 -3.96
C GLN A 144 3.55 16.50 -5.17
N ARG A 145 2.66 15.57 -5.48
CA ARG A 145 1.67 15.80 -6.53
C ARG A 145 0.62 16.80 -6.03
N PRO A 146 0.02 17.64 -6.89
CA PRO A 146 -1.01 18.60 -6.46
C PRO A 146 -2.14 17.95 -5.63
N GLN A 147 -2.54 16.75 -6.01
CA GLN A 147 -3.54 15.96 -5.29
C GLN A 147 -3.08 15.54 -3.89
N ASP A 148 -1.79 15.23 -3.72
CA ASP A 148 -1.24 14.85 -2.42
C ASP A 148 -1.23 16.02 -1.44
N ILE A 149 -0.98 17.23 -1.93
CA ILE A 149 -1.05 18.46 -1.12
C ILE A 149 -2.49 18.68 -0.63
N ALA A 150 -3.47 18.57 -1.53
CA ALA A 150 -4.88 18.69 -1.16
C ALA A 150 -5.32 17.62 -0.13
N ASP A 151 -4.85 16.39 -0.29
CA ASP A 151 -5.12 15.31 0.66
C ASP A 151 -4.56 15.62 2.07
N VAL A 152 -3.36 16.22 2.16
CA VAL A 152 -2.76 16.65 3.44
C VAL A 152 -3.61 17.74 4.10
N GLU A 153 -4.11 18.70 3.33
CA GLU A 153 -4.99 19.75 3.84
C GLU A 153 -6.28 19.18 4.43
N ILE A 154 -6.89 18.20 3.74
CA ILE A 154 -8.09 17.51 4.22
C ILE A 154 -7.81 16.75 5.52
N LEU A 155 -6.69 16.01 5.61
CA LEU A 155 -6.30 15.30 6.83
C LEU A 155 -6.09 16.26 8.00
N ASN A 156 -5.47 17.42 7.77
CA ASN A 156 -5.27 18.44 8.80
C ASN A 156 -6.60 19.05 9.26
N ALA A 157 -7.56 19.23 8.36
CA ALA A 157 -8.90 19.72 8.72
C ALA A 157 -9.67 18.72 9.60
N LEU A 158 -9.62 17.42 9.23
CA LEU A 158 -10.26 16.36 10.05
C LEU A 158 -9.69 16.28 11.47
N GLU A 159 -8.36 16.39 11.63
CA GLU A 159 -7.73 16.38 12.95
C GLU A 159 -8.20 17.57 13.82
N LYS A 160 -8.30 18.77 13.24
CA LYS A 160 -8.79 19.97 13.96
C LYS A 160 -10.26 19.84 14.39
N ASP A 161 -11.09 19.24 13.55
CA ASP A 161 -12.49 19.03 13.86
C ASP A 161 -12.65 18.02 15.01
N GLU A 162 -11.83 16.97 15.06
CA GLU A 162 -11.82 15.99 16.15
C GLU A 162 -11.32 16.58 17.48
N GLU A 163 -10.37 17.53 17.46
CA GLU A 163 -9.87 18.21 18.67
C GLU A 163 -10.88 19.21 19.27
N ASN A 164 -11.87 19.65 18.50
CA ASN A 164 -12.88 20.63 18.91
C ASN A 164 -14.20 20.01 19.44
N ILE A 165 -14.27 18.68 19.53
CA ILE A 165 -15.43 17.93 20.06
C ILE A 165 -15.14 17.45 21.48
#